data_523aa02231a2caaaff68de00c55e4a48
#
_entry.id   523aa02231a2caaaff68de00c55e4a48
#
_cell.length_a   1.000
_cell.length_b   1.000
_cell.length_c   1.000
_cell.angle_alpha   90.00
_cell.angle_beta   90.00
_cell.angle_gamma   90.00
#
_symmetry.space_group_name_H-M   'P 1'
#
loop_
_entity.id
_entity.type
_entity.pdbx_description
1 polymer ?
#
loop_
_entity_poly.entity_id
_entity_poly.type
_entity_poly.pdbx_seq_one_letter_code
_entity_poly.pdbx_strand_id
1 'polypeptide(L)'
;MADVSIWNKALETIKSRVSKQSYDTWFNVARAISYDEASSALTLEVPNNFNKEWLEKNYKELILETLRSIENKDISLNYSISTAKQEPVVLETANISPREEKKFTTGTIIGLSLDPKYIFENFIVGDSNRFAHGACVAVSEAPAKSYNPVFIYGGVGLGKTHLLHAIGNAIRKGDPSLKIAYLTSEQFLNEMVSAIASGKINDFRNKYRYVDLLMIDDIQFLQGKEGMQEEFFHTFNVLYSANRQIVATSDSKPQELKIEERLKSRFEMGLIADIGAPSLELRVAILKKKAEGEKIFLSDEICLYIANLELNDIRKLGGYLTKVLAYSSITKAKITLELVKECLKDAVPAAQEKRITIEDIKDSVVKYYKLRPSDMVTKKRTQPAAFARQVAMYLTRELTDMSLPEIGQNFGGRDHSTVIHAYETISGKIQTDLIFNQELKEIRELAGL
;
A
#
# COMPACT_ATOMS: atom_id res chain seq x y z
N MET A 1 -43.37 16.81 -7.48
CA MET A 1 -42.58 15.59 -7.36
C MET A 1 -41.42 15.77 -8.34
N ALA A 2 -40.21 15.82 -7.86
CA ALA A 2 -39.03 16.02 -8.71
C ALA A 2 -38.94 14.85 -9.70
N ASP A 3 -38.75 15.15 -10.98
CA ASP A 3 -38.67 14.13 -12.04
C ASP A 3 -37.35 13.35 -11.94
N VAL A 4 -37.40 12.26 -11.19
CA VAL A 4 -36.28 11.34 -10.99
C VAL A 4 -36.08 10.43 -12.21
N SER A 5 -36.95 10.57 -13.26
CA SER A 5 -36.94 9.71 -14.46
C SER A 5 -35.66 9.89 -15.31
N ILE A 6 -35.04 11.06 -15.20
CA ILE A 6 -33.80 11.41 -15.94
C ILE A 6 -32.63 10.48 -15.63
N TRP A 7 -32.47 10.14 -14.35
CA TRP A 7 -31.43 9.21 -13.92
C TRP A 7 -31.66 7.79 -14.43
N ASN A 8 -32.91 7.34 -14.41
CA ASN A 8 -33.25 6.01 -14.90
C ASN A 8 -32.96 5.87 -16.41
N LYS A 9 -33.26 6.91 -17.20
CA LYS A 9 -32.88 6.94 -18.63
C LYS A 9 -31.37 6.98 -18.81
N ALA A 10 -30.65 7.72 -17.98
CA ALA A 10 -29.19 7.74 -18.01
C ALA A 10 -28.59 6.37 -17.67
N LEU A 11 -29.14 5.65 -16.68
CA LEU A 11 -28.70 4.32 -16.31
C LEU A 11 -28.83 3.30 -17.46
N GLU A 12 -29.90 3.36 -18.26
CA GLU A 12 -30.07 2.49 -19.44
C GLU A 12 -28.97 2.73 -20.48
N THR A 13 -28.64 3.99 -20.73
CA THR A 13 -27.57 4.36 -21.66
C THR A 13 -26.19 3.97 -21.12
N ILE A 14 -25.92 4.25 -19.84
CA ILE A 14 -24.65 3.92 -19.18
C ILE A 14 -24.44 2.41 -19.15
N LYS A 15 -25.49 1.61 -18.93
CA LYS A 15 -25.43 0.15 -18.93
C LYS A 15 -24.88 -0.43 -20.23
N SER A 16 -25.08 0.23 -21.37
CA SER A 16 -24.51 -0.18 -22.65
C SER A 16 -23.06 0.25 -22.88
N ARG A 17 -22.57 1.24 -22.08
CA ARG A 17 -21.23 1.85 -22.26
C ARG A 17 -20.19 1.36 -21.23
N VAL A 18 -20.61 0.66 -20.18
CA VAL A 18 -19.74 0.10 -19.15
C VAL A 18 -19.89 -1.40 -19.04
N SER A 19 -18.90 -2.08 -18.44
CA SER A 19 -19.03 -3.52 -18.17
C SER A 19 -20.20 -3.78 -17.20
N LYS A 20 -20.82 -4.95 -17.33
CA LYS A 20 -21.91 -5.35 -16.43
C LYS A 20 -21.48 -5.26 -14.96
N GLN A 21 -20.25 -5.65 -14.67
CA GLN A 21 -19.68 -5.61 -13.32
C GLN A 21 -19.54 -4.17 -12.79
N SER A 22 -19.04 -3.25 -13.62
CA SER A 22 -18.94 -1.82 -13.26
C SER A 22 -20.32 -1.19 -13.06
N TYR A 23 -21.30 -1.58 -13.88
CA TYR A 23 -22.67 -1.09 -13.76
C TYR A 23 -23.29 -1.52 -12.43
N ASP A 24 -23.22 -2.82 -12.11
CA ASP A 24 -23.82 -3.38 -10.89
C ASP A 24 -23.15 -2.84 -9.62
N THR A 25 -21.83 -2.57 -9.67
CA THR A 25 -21.06 -2.09 -8.52
C THR A 25 -21.25 -0.60 -8.23
N TRP A 26 -21.30 0.23 -9.27
CA TRP A 26 -21.19 1.68 -9.10
C TRP A 26 -22.48 2.43 -9.42
N PHE A 27 -23.21 2.00 -10.42
CA PHE A 27 -24.39 2.73 -10.91
C PHE A 27 -25.70 2.20 -10.34
N ASN A 28 -25.81 0.89 -10.15
CA ASN A 28 -27.02 0.27 -9.63
C ASN A 28 -27.32 0.66 -8.16
N VAL A 29 -26.30 1.07 -7.42
CA VAL A 29 -26.40 1.51 -6.02
C VAL A 29 -26.64 3.01 -5.88
N ALA A 30 -26.46 3.80 -6.93
CA ALA A 30 -26.68 5.24 -6.94
C ALA A 30 -28.13 5.57 -7.30
N ARG A 31 -28.81 6.39 -6.50
CA ARG A 31 -30.22 6.78 -6.69
C ARG A 31 -30.33 8.29 -6.83
N ALA A 32 -31.14 8.76 -7.78
CA ALA A 32 -31.47 10.18 -7.83
C ALA A 32 -32.46 10.51 -6.73
N ILE A 33 -32.14 11.51 -5.91
CA ILE A 33 -33.00 11.99 -4.84
C ILE A 33 -33.71 13.33 -5.17
N SER A 34 -33.08 14.17 -6.00
CA SER A 34 -33.67 15.43 -6.44
C SER A 34 -33.07 15.88 -7.76
N TYR A 35 -33.89 16.50 -8.57
CA TYR A 35 -33.50 17.28 -9.74
C TYR A 35 -34.12 18.67 -9.65
N ASP A 36 -33.28 19.69 -9.65
CA ASP A 36 -33.70 21.09 -9.64
C ASP A 36 -33.61 21.66 -11.07
N GLU A 37 -34.75 21.91 -11.68
CA GLU A 37 -34.83 22.45 -13.04
C GLU A 37 -34.28 23.89 -13.14
N ALA A 38 -34.38 24.69 -12.06
CA ALA A 38 -33.95 26.08 -12.07
C ALA A 38 -32.41 26.20 -12.08
N SER A 39 -31.71 25.36 -11.35
CA SER A 39 -30.25 25.30 -11.30
C SER A 39 -29.65 24.22 -12.20
N SER A 40 -30.50 23.42 -12.89
CA SER A 40 -30.05 22.22 -13.64
C SER A 40 -29.14 21.32 -12.83
N ALA A 41 -29.47 21.06 -11.54
CA ALA A 41 -28.68 20.30 -10.63
C ALA A 41 -29.34 18.95 -10.31
N LEU A 42 -28.66 17.84 -10.60
CA LEU A 42 -29.08 16.50 -10.23
C LEU A 42 -28.29 16.05 -8.97
N THR A 43 -29.01 15.63 -7.93
CA THR A 43 -28.41 15.09 -6.72
C THR A 43 -28.59 13.59 -6.68
N LEU A 44 -27.47 12.86 -6.64
CA LEU A 44 -27.42 11.41 -6.50
C LEU A 44 -27.12 11.03 -5.05
N GLU A 45 -27.95 10.17 -4.48
CA GLU A 45 -27.66 9.49 -3.23
C GLU A 45 -26.79 8.27 -3.50
N VAL A 46 -25.69 8.16 -2.77
CA VAL A 46 -24.74 7.05 -2.84
C VAL A 46 -24.55 6.44 -1.45
N PRO A 47 -24.25 5.13 -1.35
CA PRO A 47 -24.20 4.43 -0.07
C PRO A 47 -23.14 4.97 0.90
N ASN A 48 -22.02 5.46 0.40
CA ASN A 48 -20.89 5.92 1.21
C ASN A 48 -19.98 6.90 0.45
N ASN A 49 -19.01 7.47 1.17
CA ASN A 49 -18.08 8.44 0.62
C ASN A 49 -17.18 7.85 -0.49
N PHE A 50 -16.87 6.57 -0.40
CA PHE A 50 -16.07 5.87 -1.40
C PHE A 50 -16.78 5.80 -2.76
N ASN A 51 -18.08 5.44 -2.77
CA ASN A 51 -18.88 5.43 -4.01
C ASN A 51 -18.95 6.83 -4.62
N LYS A 52 -19.10 7.88 -3.79
CA LYS A 52 -19.07 9.28 -4.25
C LYS A 52 -17.75 9.59 -4.96
N GLU A 53 -16.60 9.42 -4.27
CA GLU A 53 -15.29 9.75 -4.81
C GLU A 53 -14.95 8.94 -6.07
N TRP A 54 -15.37 7.67 -6.11
CA TRP A 54 -15.13 6.81 -7.26
C TRP A 54 -15.93 7.24 -8.49
N LEU A 55 -17.22 7.56 -8.33
CA LEU A 55 -18.06 8.07 -9.41
C LEU A 55 -17.57 9.44 -9.89
N GLU A 56 -17.17 10.32 -8.98
CA GLU A 56 -16.59 11.63 -9.33
C GLU A 56 -15.29 11.51 -10.11
N LYS A 57 -14.40 10.60 -9.72
CA LYS A 57 -13.08 10.48 -10.33
C LYS A 57 -13.09 9.73 -11.66
N ASN A 58 -13.88 8.65 -11.76
CA ASN A 58 -13.77 7.73 -12.89
C ASN A 58 -14.94 7.80 -13.87
N TYR A 59 -16.10 8.29 -13.46
CA TYR A 59 -17.30 8.24 -14.27
C TYR A 59 -18.05 9.59 -14.39
N LYS A 60 -17.53 10.66 -13.80
CA LYS A 60 -18.15 11.99 -13.84
C LYS A 60 -18.40 12.47 -15.27
N GLU A 61 -17.42 12.37 -16.13
CA GLU A 61 -17.53 12.80 -17.53
C GLU A 61 -18.55 11.96 -18.29
N LEU A 62 -18.54 10.63 -18.12
CA LEU A 62 -19.51 9.72 -18.73
C LEU A 62 -20.94 10.03 -18.29
N ILE A 63 -21.15 10.30 -17.00
CA ILE A 63 -22.46 10.64 -16.44
C ILE A 63 -22.94 11.98 -17.01
N LEU A 64 -22.09 13.01 -16.99
CA LEU A 64 -22.45 14.35 -17.51
C LEU A 64 -22.72 14.33 -19.01
N GLU A 65 -21.92 13.62 -19.80
CA GLU A 65 -22.12 13.44 -21.23
C GLU A 65 -23.46 12.74 -21.51
N THR A 66 -23.77 11.69 -20.76
CA THR A 66 -25.01 10.95 -20.91
C THR A 66 -26.22 11.80 -20.53
N LEU A 67 -26.16 12.53 -19.43
CA LEU A 67 -27.24 13.44 -19.01
C LEU A 67 -27.43 14.57 -20.01
N ARG A 68 -26.34 15.15 -20.54
CA ARG A 68 -26.40 16.18 -21.60
C ARG A 68 -27.06 15.65 -22.89
N SER A 69 -26.80 14.40 -23.24
CA SER A 69 -27.41 13.79 -24.45
C SER A 69 -28.93 13.55 -24.28
N ILE A 70 -29.42 13.42 -23.05
CA ILE A 70 -30.85 13.19 -22.76
C ILE A 70 -31.65 14.49 -22.69
N GLU A 71 -31.09 15.53 -22.05
CA GLU A 71 -31.82 16.77 -21.76
C GLU A 71 -31.43 17.94 -22.66
N ASN A 72 -30.38 17.82 -23.49
CA ASN A 72 -29.81 18.92 -24.28
C ASN A 72 -29.40 20.17 -23.46
N LYS A 73 -29.09 19.98 -22.19
CA LYS A 73 -28.68 21.04 -21.24
C LYS A 73 -27.45 20.58 -20.45
N ASP A 74 -26.67 21.53 -19.96
CA ASP A 74 -25.61 21.26 -19.01
C ASP A 74 -26.19 21.03 -17.63
N ILE A 75 -25.95 19.83 -17.07
CA ILE A 75 -26.44 19.41 -15.76
C ILE A 75 -25.27 19.38 -14.79
N SER A 76 -25.45 20.02 -13.65
CA SER A 76 -24.48 19.88 -12.53
C SER A 76 -24.82 18.66 -11.69
N LEU A 77 -23.80 17.93 -11.24
CA LEU A 77 -23.96 16.70 -10.49
C LEU A 77 -23.52 16.91 -9.05
N ASN A 78 -24.44 16.66 -8.12
CA ASN A 78 -24.21 16.68 -6.70
C ASN A 78 -24.35 15.27 -6.11
N TYR A 79 -23.66 14.99 -5.00
CA TYR A 79 -23.76 13.72 -4.32
C TYR A 79 -24.15 13.92 -2.86
N SER A 80 -25.10 13.10 -2.40
CA SER A 80 -25.50 12.98 -1.00
C SER A 80 -25.16 11.57 -0.51
N ILE A 81 -24.71 11.44 0.71
CA ILE A 81 -24.44 10.14 1.32
C ILE A 81 -25.71 9.69 2.04
N SER A 82 -26.14 8.46 1.78
CA SER A 82 -27.31 7.88 2.44
C SER A 82 -27.10 7.82 3.95
N THR A 83 -27.93 8.53 4.70
CA THR A 83 -27.97 8.47 6.16
C THR A 83 -28.98 7.43 6.67
N ALA A 84 -29.70 6.79 5.77
CA ALA A 84 -30.70 5.79 6.12
C ALA A 84 -30.03 4.49 6.56
N LYS A 85 -30.18 4.15 7.84
CA LYS A 85 -30.15 2.76 8.28
C LYS A 85 -31.13 2.00 7.40
N GLN A 86 -30.65 1.06 6.59
CA GLN A 86 -31.52 0.15 5.85
C GLN A 86 -32.36 -0.61 6.87
N GLU A 87 -33.64 -0.25 6.98
CA GLU A 87 -34.63 -1.13 7.61
C GLU A 87 -34.76 -2.39 6.75
N PRO A 88 -34.75 -3.57 7.38
CA PRO A 88 -34.94 -4.80 6.64
C PRO A 88 -36.32 -4.80 5.97
N VAL A 89 -36.35 -5.03 4.67
CA VAL A 89 -37.59 -5.28 3.91
C VAL A 89 -38.29 -6.47 4.54
N VAL A 90 -39.39 -6.24 5.21
CA VAL A 90 -40.27 -7.28 5.75
C VAL A 90 -40.97 -7.93 4.56
N LEU A 91 -40.54 -9.10 4.16
CA LEU A 91 -41.32 -10.00 3.32
C LEU A 91 -42.37 -10.67 4.19
N GLU A 92 -43.62 -10.56 3.75
CA GLU A 92 -44.79 -11.11 4.40
C GLU A 92 -44.62 -12.55 4.88
N THR A 93 -45.04 -12.77 6.11
CA THR A 93 -44.95 -14.02 6.85
C THR A 93 -45.91 -15.08 6.25
N ALA A 94 -45.35 -16.13 5.67
CA ALA A 94 -45.99 -17.40 5.63
C ALA A 94 -45.75 -18.15 6.96
N ASN A 95 -46.83 -18.52 7.62
CA ASN A 95 -46.88 -19.25 8.90
C ASN A 95 -45.90 -20.44 8.95
N ILE A 96 -44.90 -20.37 9.81
CA ILE A 96 -44.12 -21.54 10.22
C ILE A 96 -44.05 -21.55 11.76
N SER A 97 -44.46 -22.71 12.30
CA SER A 97 -44.51 -23.07 13.71
C SER A 97 -43.24 -22.76 14.50
N PRO A 98 -43.33 -22.65 15.84
CA PRO A 98 -42.19 -22.21 16.68
C PRO A 98 -41.04 -23.20 16.57
N ARG A 99 -39.94 -22.71 16.00
CA ARG A 99 -38.69 -23.44 15.91
C ARG A 99 -37.90 -23.20 17.20
N GLU A 100 -37.56 -24.31 17.85
CA GLU A 100 -36.72 -24.33 19.04
C GLU A 100 -35.56 -23.37 18.98
N GLU A 101 -35.34 -22.63 20.08
CA GLU A 101 -34.16 -21.79 20.30
C GLU A 101 -32.90 -22.63 20.14
N LYS A 102 -32.28 -22.59 18.94
CA LYS A 102 -30.95 -23.13 18.75
C LYS A 102 -29.98 -22.24 19.52
N LYS A 103 -29.38 -22.80 20.58
CA LYS A 103 -28.19 -22.27 21.24
C LYS A 103 -27.21 -21.81 20.15
N PHE A 104 -26.90 -20.52 20.08
CA PHE A 104 -25.87 -19.97 19.21
C PHE A 104 -24.55 -20.67 19.53
N THR A 105 -24.16 -21.61 18.70
CA THR A 105 -22.81 -22.16 18.72
C THR A 105 -21.90 -21.06 18.15
N THR A 106 -21.06 -20.48 18.98
CA THR A 106 -20.01 -19.55 18.58
C THR A 106 -19.22 -20.16 17.43
N GLY A 107 -19.17 -19.47 16.29
CA GLY A 107 -18.43 -19.91 15.11
C GLY A 107 -16.98 -20.23 15.46
N THR A 108 -16.47 -21.29 14.88
CA THR A 108 -15.15 -21.84 15.18
C THR A 108 -14.11 -21.14 14.32
N ILE A 109 -13.06 -20.56 14.94
CA ILE A 109 -11.83 -20.19 14.22
C ILE A 109 -10.98 -21.46 14.09
N ILE A 110 -10.60 -21.76 12.86
CA ILE A 110 -9.80 -22.93 12.48
C ILE A 110 -8.39 -22.43 12.11
N GLY A 111 -7.36 -23.09 12.62
CA GLY A 111 -5.96 -22.70 12.39
C GLY A 111 -5.45 -21.71 13.46
N LEU A 112 -4.91 -20.57 13.00
CA LEU A 112 -4.37 -19.53 13.89
C LEU A 112 -5.49 -18.65 14.46
N SER A 113 -5.25 -18.09 15.65
CA SER A 113 -6.15 -17.10 16.24
C SER A 113 -6.02 -15.76 15.55
N LEU A 114 -7.13 -15.02 15.46
CA LEU A 114 -7.12 -13.63 15.02
C LEU A 114 -6.63 -12.72 16.13
N ASP A 115 -5.70 -11.81 15.81
CA ASP A 115 -5.29 -10.77 16.75
C ASP A 115 -6.39 -9.68 16.81
N PRO A 116 -6.99 -9.42 17.97
CA PRO A 116 -8.04 -8.42 18.12
C PRO A 116 -7.58 -6.98 17.92
N LYS A 117 -6.26 -6.72 17.92
CA LYS A 117 -5.70 -5.38 17.63
C LYS A 117 -5.72 -5.05 16.15
N TYR A 118 -5.76 -6.06 15.28
CA TYR A 118 -5.77 -5.88 13.83
C TYR A 118 -7.20 -5.75 13.33
N ILE A 119 -7.72 -4.53 13.42
CA ILE A 119 -9.05 -4.12 12.94
C ILE A 119 -8.89 -2.98 11.93
N PHE A 120 -9.91 -2.72 11.13
CA PHE A 120 -9.86 -1.66 10.10
C PHE A 120 -9.64 -0.27 10.72
N GLU A 121 -10.20 0.01 11.90
CA GLU A 121 -10.08 1.28 12.61
C GLU A 121 -8.63 1.59 13.06
N ASN A 122 -7.80 0.56 13.18
CA ASN A 122 -6.38 0.71 13.51
C ASN A 122 -5.47 0.73 12.28
N PHE A 123 -6.02 0.46 11.10
CA PHE A 123 -5.28 0.51 9.84
C PHE A 123 -5.29 1.93 9.28
N ILE A 124 -4.13 2.55 9.15
CA ILE A 124 -4.03 3.91 8.61
C ILE A 124 -4.04 3.86 7.09
N VAL A 125 -5.05 4.51 6.50
CA VAL A 125 -5.28 4.54 5.06
C VAL A 125 -4.55 5.72 4.42
N GLY A 126 -3.79 5.45 3.37
CA GLY A 126 -3.15 6.42 2.50
C GLY A 126 -3.26 6.00 1.03
N ASP A 127 -2.67 6.77 0.13
CA ASP A 127 -2.80 6.49 -1.31
C ASP A 127 -2.25 5.13 -1.71
N SER A 128 -1.16 4.69 -1.06
CA SER A 128 -0.49 3.42 -1.36
C SER A 128 -1.24 2.16 -0.91
N ASN A 129 -2.29 2.26 -0.09
CA ASN A 129 -3.01 1.12 0.45
C ASN A 129 -4.54 1.28 0.43
N ARG A 130 -5.05 2.41 -0.06
CA ARG A 130 -6.48 2.73 -0.07
C ARG A 130 -7.31 1.70 -0.82
N PHE A 131 -6.81 1.26 -1.98
CA PHE A 131 -7.52 0.27 -2.79
C PHE A 131 -7.62 -1.08 -2.08
N ALA A 132 -6.51 -1.58 -1.54
CA ALA A 132 -6.48 -2.84 -0.79
C ALA A 132 -7.38 -2.77 0.46
N HIS A 133 -7.32 -1.66 1.21
CA HIS A 133 -8.20 -1.44 2.36
C HIS A 133 -9.67 -1.46 1.96
N GLY A 134 -10.07 -0.69 0.93
CA GLY A 134 -11.45 -0.64 0.45
C GLY A 134 -11.97 -2.01 -0.02
N ALA A 135 -11.15 -2.78 -0.72
CA ALA A 135 -11.47 -4.15 -1.13
C ALA A 135 -11.72 -5.06 0.09
N CYS A 136 -10.88 -4.96 1.11
CA CYS A 136 -11.03 -5.75 2.34
C CYS A 136 -12.29 -5.39 3.12
N VAL A 137 -12.64 -4.10 3.22
CA VAL A 137 -13.89 -3.65 3.85
C VAL A 137 -15.09 -4.21 3.09
N ALA A 138 -15.13 -4.07 1.76
CA ALA A 138 -16.22 -4.57 0.94
C ALA A 138 -16.44 -6.08 1.08
N VAL A 139 -15.35 -6.86 1.17
CA VAL A 139 -15.41 -8.31 1.40
C VAL A 139 -15.91 -8.64 2.80
N SER A 140 -15.54 -7.85 3.80
CA SER A 140 -15.99 -8.09 5.17
C SER A 140 -17.49 -7.80 5.36
N GLU A 141 -18.04 -6.85 4.60
CA GLU A 141 -19.47 -6.50 4.63
C GLU A 141 -20.33 -7.49 3.84
N ALA A 142 -19.81 -8.05 2.74
CA ALA A 142 -20.55 -8.97 1.87
C ALA A 142 -19.66 -10.12 1.38
N PRO A 143 -19.32 -11.09 2.25
CA PRO A 143 -18.45 -12.20 1.89
C PRO A 143 -19.00 -13.00 0.72
N ALA A 144 -18.12 -13.37 -0.22
CA ALA A 144 -18.40 -14.12 -1.45
C ALA A 144 -19.40 -13.48 -2.45
N LYS A 145 -19.88 -12.25 -2.16
CA LYS A 145 -20.80 -11.54 -3.05
C LYS A 145 -20.08 -10.46 -3.87
N SER A 146 -19.12 -9.72 -3.26
CA SER A 146 -18.47 -8.61 -3.93
C SER A 146 -17.27 -9.06 -4.76
N TYR A 147 -16.30 -9.70 -4.12
CA TYR A 147 -15.04 -10.12 -4.76
C TYR A 147 -14.61 -11.47 -4.20
N ASN A 148 -14.42 -12.46 -5.08
CA ASN A 148 -13.95 -13.79 -4.68
C ASN A 148 -13.16 -14.47 -5.81
N PRO A 149 -11.90 -14.85 -5.59
CA PRO A 149 -11.07 -14.55 -4.42
C PRO A 149 -10.64 -13.08 -4.32
N VAL A 150 -10.10 -12.67 -3.15
CA VAL A 150 -9.31 -11.46 -3.02
C VAL A 150 -7.86 -11.83 -2.82
N PHE A 151 -6.99 -11.26 -3.62
CA PHE A 151 -5.55 -11.46 -3.55
C PHE A 151 -4.86 -10.13 -3.22
N ILE A 152 -4.27 -10.05 -2.02
CA ILE A 152 -3.59 -8.85 -1.52
C ILE A 152 -2.10 -9.07 -1.66
N TYR A 153 -1.41 -8.22 -2.40
CA TYR A 153 0.04 -8.34 -2.52
C TYR A 153 0.76 -7.03 -2.19
N GLY A 154 2.05 -7.14 -1.89
CA GLY A 154 2.90 -6.00 -1.58
C GLY A 154 4.11 -6.41 -0.77
N GLY A 155 5.07 -5.52 -0.65
CA GLY A 155 6.32 -5.75 0.06
C GLY A 155 6.15 -6.26 1.49
N VAL A 156 7.25 -6.71 2.07
CA VAL A 156 7.30 -7.18 3.44
C VAL A 156 6.99 -6.03 4.40
N GLY A 157 6.16 -6.29 5.43
CA GLY A 157 5.86 -5.30 6.48
C GLY A 157 4.87 -4.19 6.12
N LEU A 158 4.18 -4.25 4.96
CA LEU A 158 3.25 -3.21 4.52
C LEU A 158 1.82 -3.33 5.09
N GLY A 159 1.52 -4.38 5.87
CA GLY A 159 0.22 -4.51 6.55
C GLY A 159 -0.73 -5.52 5.93
N LYS A 160 -0.29 -6.41 5.02
CA LYS A 160 -1.12 -7.49 4.43
C LYS A 160 -1.80 -8.35 5.49
N THR A 161 -1.03 -8.87 6.43
CA THR A 161 -1.52 -9.66 7.56
C THR A 161 -2.52 -8.87 8.42
N HIS A 162 -2.30 -7.56 8.63
CA HIS A 162 -3.25 -6.70 9.34
C HIS A 162 -4.61 -6.69 8.64
N LEU A 163 -4.64 -6.44 7.32
CA LEU A 163 -5.89 -6.45 6.56
C LEU A 163 -6.58 -7.82 6.57
N LEU A 164 -5.81 -8.90 6.51
CA LEU A 164 -6.34 -10.26 6.59
C LEU A 164 -7.04 -10.51 7.93
N HIS A 165 -6.39 -10.14 9.04
CA HIS A 165 -7.01 -10.22 10.36
C HIS A 165 -8.23 -9.28 10.50
N ALA A 166 -8.15 -8.07 9.93
CA ALA A 166 -9.25 -7.12 9.99
C ALA A 166 -10.52 -7.65 9.31
N ILE A 167 -10.38 -8.32 8.16
CA ILE A 167 -11.49 -9.03 7.48
C ILE A 167 -12.09 -10.08 8.44
N GLY A 168 -11.26 -10.96 8.98
CA GLY A 168 -11.71 -12.02 9.88
C GLY A 168 -12.40 -11.50 11.14
N ASN A 169 -11.85 -10.45 11.76
CA ASN A 169 -12.43 -9.81 12.94
C ASN A 169 -13.77 -9.12 12.61
N ALA A 170 -13.86 -8.44 11.48
CA ALA A 170 -15.09 -7.77 11.05
C ALA A 170 -16.22 -8.78 10.73
N ILE A 171 -15.93 -9.82 9.96
CA ILE A 171 -16.89 -10.90 9.65
C ILE A 171 -17.36 -11.60 10.92
N ARG A 172 -16.45 -11.95 11.83
CA ARG A 172 -16.80 -12.57 13.11
C ARG A 172 -17.68 -11.68 13.98
N LYS A 173 -17.45 -10.37 13.96
CA LYS A 173 -18.27 -9.39 14.70
C LYS A 173 -19.67 -9.28 14.09
N GLY A 174 -19.78 -9.35 12.75
CA GLY A 174 -21.06 -9.28 12.03
C GLY A 174 -21.88 -10.56 12.13
N ASP A 175 -21.26 -11.71 11.96
CA ASP A 175 -21.88 -13.04 12.10
C ASP A 175 -20.96 -14.02 12.83
N PRO A 176 -21.15 -14.17 14.15
CA PRO A 176 -20.35 -15.10 14.96
C PRO A 176 -20.56 -16.58 14.64
N SER A 177 -21.53 -16.95 13.80
CA SER A 177 -21.81 -18.36 13.45
C SER A 177 -20.91 -18.88 12.31
N LEU A 178 -20.27 -17.99 11.54
CA LEU A 178 -19.46 -18.35 10.40
C LEU A 178 -18.18 -19.09 10.83
N LYS A 179 -17.83 -20.10 10.06
CA LYS A 179 -16.59 -20.87 10.22
C LYS A 179 -15.47 -20.18 9.45
N ILE A 180 -14.49 -19.66 10.17
CA ILE A 180 -13.35 -18.94 9.61
C ILE A 180 -12.10 -19.79 9.74
N ALA A 181 -11.41 -20.06 8.63
CA ALA A 181 -10.07 -20.62 8.64
C ALA A 181 -9.05 -19.52 8.37
N TYR A 182 -8.11 -19.31 9.30
CA TYR A 182 -6.95 -18.45 9.12
C TYR A 182 -5.68 -19.25 9.36
N LEU A 183 -4.77 -19.23 8.37
CA LEU A 183 -3.50 -19.95 8.46
C LEU A 183 -2.47 -19.36 7.50
N THR A 184 -1.20 -19.63 7.77
CA THR A 184 -0.13 -19.39 6.79
C THR A 184 -0.02 -20.57 5.82
N SER A 185 0.54 -20.34 4.64
CA SER A 185 0.82 -21.43 3.70
C SER A 185 1.73 -22.50 4.30
N GLU A 186 2.68 -22.10 5.16
CA GLU A 186 3.56 -23.03 5.86
C GLU A 186 2.78 -23.93 6.84
N GLN A 187 1.83 -23.36 7.57
CA GLN A 187 0.97 -24.15 8.48
C GLN A 187 0.08 -25.12 7.69
N PHE A 188 -0.48 -24.69 6.56
CA PHE A 188 -1.25 -25.58 5.68
C PHE A 188 -0.42 -26.77 5.25
N LEU A 189 0.84 -26.57 4.85
CA LEU A 189 1.78 -27.64 4.50
C LEU A 189 2.04 -28.58 5.68
N ASN A 190 2.38 -28.03 6.85
CA ASN A 190 2.74 -28.85 8.02
C ASN A 190 1.57 -29.72 8.48
N GLU A 191 0.36 -29.16 8.48
CA GLU A 191 -0.85 -29.92 8.81
C GLU A 191 -1.18 -30.98 7.74
N MET A 192 -1.00 -30.66 6.45
CA MET A 192 -1.20 -31.63 5.36
C MET A 192 -0.22 -32.81 5.49
N VAL A 193 1.06 -32.54 5.69
CA VAL A 193 2.10 -33.58 5.86
C VAL A 193 1.78 -34.45 7.07
N SER A 194 1.40 -33.87 8.20
CA SER A 194 1.02 -34.58 9.40
C SER A 194 -0.23 -35.47 9.18
N ALA A 195 -1.21 -34.96 8.43
CA ALA A 195 -2.42 -35.71 8.09
C ALA A 195 -2.15 -36.90 7.15
N ILE A 196 -1.24 -36.72 6.20
CA ILE A 196 -0.78 -37.84 5.32
C ILE A 196 -0.07 -38.90 6.17
N ALA A 197 0.91 -38.48 6.99
CA ALA A 197 1.68 -39.41 7.83
C ALA A 197 0.82 -40.22 8.81
N SER A 198 -0.28 -39.62 9.30
CA SER A 198 -1.21 -40.24 10.22
C SER A 198 -2.41 -40.94 9.54
N GLY A 199 -2.49 -40.97 8.21
CA GLY A 199 -3.60 -41.54 7.44
C GLY A 199 -4.92 -40.76 7.57
N LYS A 200 -4.87 -39.49 8.04
CA LYS A 200 -6.04 -38.63 8.33
C LYS A 200 -6.24 -37.51 7.30
N ILE A 201 -5.85 -37.72 6.07
CA ILE A 201 -5.96 -36.71 5.00
C ILE A 201 -7.40 -36.25 4.77
N ASN A 202 -8.38 -37.11 4.97
CA ASN A 202 -9.79 -36.75 4.85
C ASN A 202 -10.24 -35.79 5.96
N ASP A 203 -9.72 -35.94 7.18
CA ASP A 203 -10.01 -34.99 8.27
C ASP A 203 -9.44 -33.59 7.96
N PHE A 204 -8.23 -33.55 7.40
CA PHE A 204 -7.62 -32.31 6.92
C PHE A 204 -8.48 -31.66 5.82
N ARG A 205 -8.92 -32.42 4.81
CA ARG A 205 -9.81 -31.95 3.76
C ARG A 205 -11.11 -31.42 4.32
N ASN A 206 -11.74 -32.14 5.22
CA ASN A 206 -12.99 -31.74 5.87
C ASN A 206 -12.80 -30.46 6.69
N LYS A 207 -11.64 -30.29 7.33
CA LYS A 207 -11.31 -29.12 8.12
C LYS A 207 -11.31 -27.83 7.31
N TYR A 208 -10.76 -27.85 6.08
CA TYR A 208 -10.54 -26.64 5.28
C TYR A 208 -11.52 -26.47 4.10
N ARG A 209 -12.18 -27.55 3.64
CA ARG A 209 -13.11 -27.47 2.51
C ARG A 209 -14.54 -27.10 2.87
N TYR A 210 -14.86 -27.01 4.19
CA TYR A 210 -16.21 -26.68 4.70
C TYR A 210 -16.22 -25.44 5.60
N VAL A 211 -15.38 -24.47 5.32
CA VAL A 211 -15.36 -23.17 5.97
C VAL A 211 -16.15 -22.14 5.17
N ASP A 212 -16.59 -21.07 5.82
CA ASP A 212 -17.31 -19.98 5.16
C ASP A 212 -16.34 -18.92 4.64
N LEU A 213 -15.18 -18.78 5.32
CA LEU A 213 -14.09 -17.91 4.94
C LEU A 213 -12.76 -18.66 5.08
N LEU A 214 -11.99 -18.73 4.00
CA LEU A 214 -10.60 -19.18 4.00
C LEU A 214 -9.68 -17.97 3.84
N MET A 215 -8.83 -17.73 4.83
CA MET A 215 -7.78 -16.73 4.79
C MET A 215 -6.43 -17.42 4.85
N ILE A 216 -5.61 -17.23 3.81
CA ILE A 216 -4.28 -17.80 3.74
C ILE A 216 -3.23 -16.71 3.57
N ASP A 217 -2.28 -16.67 4.50
CA ASP A 217 -1.19 -15.69 4.51
C ASP A 217 0.04 -16.27 3.84
N ASP A 218 0.77 -15.39 3.13
CA ASP A 218 2.06 -15.69 2.53
C ASP A 218 2.05 -16.85 1.51
N ILE A 219 1.21 -16.73 0.48
CA ILE A 219 1.04 -17.73 -0.60
C ILE A 219 2.35 -18.05 -1.33
N GLN A 220 3.34 -17.16 -1.34
CA GLN A 220 4.64 -17.39 -1.96
C GLN A 220 5.35 -18.63 -1.42
N PHE A 221 5.03 -19.09 -0.21
CA PHE A 221 5.61 -20.33 0.34
C PHE A 221 5.05 -21.63 -0.28
N LEU A 222 4.06 -21.54 -1.17
CA LEU A 222 3.65 -22.67 -2.04
C LEU A 222 4.69 -22.99 -3.12
N GLN A 223 5.60 -22.07 -3.45
CA GLN A 223 6.57 -22.25 -4.53
C GLN A 223 7.43 -23.50 -4.29
N GLY A 224 7.60 -24.30 -5.36
CA GLY A 224 8.41 -25.53 -5.32
C GLY A 224 7.78 -26.71 -4.54
N LYS A 225 6.49 -26.63 -4.17
CA LYS A 225 5.81 -27.65 -3.37
C LYS A 225 4.57 -28.19 -4.12
N GLU A 226 4.80 -28.95 -5.19
CA GLU A 226 3.74 -29.40 -6.14
C GLU A 226 2.56 -30.09 -5.43
N GLY A 227 2.79 -31.06 -4.56
CA GLY A 227 1.73 -31.77 -3.85
C GLY A 227 0.87 -30.86 -2.96
N MET A 228 1.46 -29.79 -2.39
CA MET A 228 0.74 -28.77 -1.64
C MET A 228 -0.09 -27.88 -2.57
N GLN A 229 0.48 -27.49 -3.70
CA GLN A 229 -0.24 -26.69 -4.71
C GLN A 229 -1.46 -27.44 -5.24
N GLU A 230 -1.35 -28.73 -5.47
CA GLU A 230 -2.44 -29.59 -5.90
C GLU A 230 -3.57 -29.67 -4.84
N GLU A 231 -3.24 -29.98 -3.57
CA GLU A 231 -4.22 -30.04 -2.50
C GLU A 231 -4.90 -28.69 -2.23
N PHE A 232 -4.11 -27.61 -2.30
CA PHE A 232 -4.63 -26.25 -2.19
C PHE A 232 -5.57 -25.90 -3.35
N PHE A 233 -5.21 -26.26 -4.58
CA PHE A 233 -6.06 -26.07 -5.75
C PHE A 233 -7.41 -26.77 -5.62
N HIS A 234 -7.40 -28.01 -5.12
CA HIS A 234 -8.65 -28.73 -4.87
C HIS A 234 -9.49 -28.08 -3.77
N THR A 235 -8.85 -27.62 -2.68
CA THR A 235 -9.53 -26.91 -1.59
C THR A 235 -10.12 -25.60 -2.09
N PHE A 236 -9.38 -24.84 -2.88
CA PHE A 236 -9.84 -23.60 -3.53
C PHE A 236 -11.09 -23.86 -4.38
N ASN A 237 -11.06 -24.86 -5.27
CA ASN A 237 -12.18 -25.14 -6.15
C ASN A 237 -13.46 -25.53 -5.39
N VAL A 238 -13.35 -26.34 -4.33
CA VAL A 238 -14.49 -26.72 -3.49
C VAL A 238 -15.11 -25.47 -2.85
N LEU A 239 -14.31 -24.61 -2.25
CA LEU A 239 -14.77 -23.38 -1.60
C LEU A 239 -15.39 -22.40 -2.60
N TYR A 240 -14.71 -22.18 -3.72
CA TYR A 240 -15.19 -21.28 -4.78
C TYR A 240 -16.52 -21.73 -5.36
N SER A 241 -16.67 -23.02 -5.69
CA SER A 241 -17.91 -23.60 -6.20
C SER A 241 -19.07 -23.57 -5.19
N ALA A 242 -18.74 -23.57 -3.89
CA ALA A 242 -19.71 -23.44 -2.80
C ALA A 242 -20.01 -21.98 -2.44
N ASN A 243 -19.54 -21.00 -3.24
CA ASN A 243 -19.64 -19.56 -2.94
C ASN A 243 -19.11 -19.20 -1.54
N ARG A 244 -17.95 -19.77 -1.15
CA ARG A 244 -17.27 -19.42 0.10
C ARG A 244 -16.16 -18.42 -0.18
N GLN A 245 -15.97 -17.47 0.72
CA GLN A 245 -14.98 -16.43 0.54
C GLN A 245 -13.56 -16.98 0.69
N ILE A 246 -12.70 -16.57 -0.23
CA ILE A 246 -11.25 -16.86 -0.20
C ILE A 246 -10.50 -15.54 -0.22
N VAL A 247 -9.55 -15.37 0.71
CA VAL A 247 -8.63 -14.23 0.77
C VAL A 247 -7.21 -14.77 0.90
N ALA A 248 -6.33 -14.32 0.04
CA ALA A 248 -4.93 -14.72 0.04
C ALA A 248 -4.01 -13.50 0.08
N THR A 249 -2.85 -13.62 0.73
CA THR A 249 -1.82 -12.58 0.69
C THR A 249 -0.53 -13.11 0.10
N SER A 250 0.28 -12.20 -0.49
CA SER A 250 1.58 -12.52 -1.07
C SER A 250 2.54 -11.35 -0.99
N ASP A 251 3.84 -11.60 -1.13
CA ASP A 251 4.86 -10.56 -1.33
C ASP A 251 4.93 -10.06 -2.78
N SER A 252 4.39 -10.83 -3.75
CA SER A 252 4.45 -10.56 -5.18
C SER A 252 3.12 -10.88 -5.87
N LYS A 253 2.97 -10.41 -7.12
CA LYS A 253 1.78 -10.63 -7.96
C LYS A 253 1.63 -12.12 -8.30
N PRO A 254 0.40 -12.60 -8.60
CA PRO A 254 0.19 -13.99 -9.02
C PRO A 254 1.07 -14.40 -10.20
N GLN A 255 1.29 -13.51 -11.19
CA GLN A 255 2.10 -13.77 -12.39
C GLN A 255 3.58 -14.01 -12.06
N GLU A 256 4.10 -13.37 -11.01
CA GLU A 256 5.50 -13.45 -10.60
C GLU A 256 5.78 -14.68 -9.72
N LEU A 257 4.73 -15.30 -9.17
CA LEU A 257 4.87 -16.49 -8.34
C LEU A 257 5.26 -17.71 -9.19
N LYS A 258 6.21 -18.48 -8.69
CA LYS A 258 6.61 -19.77 -9.31
C LYS A 258 5.72 -20.90 -8.81
N ILE A 259 4.42 -20.80 -9.09
CA ILE A 259 3.39 -21.78 -8.80
C ILE A 259 2.72 -22.24 -10.10
N GLU A 260 1.90 -23.29 -10.03
CA GLU A 260 1.19 -23.81 -11.19
C GLU A 260 0.26 -22.78 -11.83
N GLU A 261 0.21 -22.72 -13.17
CA GLU A 261 -0.60 -21.78 -13.94
C GLU A 261 -2.10 -21.84 -13.58
N ARG A 262 -2.59 -23.04 -13.25
CA ARG A 262 -3.99 -23.22 -12.82
C ARG A 262 -4.31 -22.47 -11.52
N LEU A 263 -3.34 -22.36 -10.56
CA LEU A 263 -3.50 -21.57 -9.33
C LEU A 263 -3.39 -20.07 -9.60
N LYS A 264 -2.43 -19.64 -10.45
CA LYS A 264 -2.33 -18.23 -10.87
C LYS A 264 -3.64 -17.75 -11.46
N SER A 265 -4.19 -18.51 -12.43
CA SER A 265 -5.46 -18.20 -13.07
C SER A 265 -6.61 -18.09 -12.05
N ARG A 266 -6.63 -18.92 -11.00
CA ARG A 266 -7.64 -18.83 -9.93
C ARG A 266 -7.54 -17.55 -9.13
N PHE A 267 -6.34 -17.10 -8.79
CA PHE A 267 -6.15 -15.81 -8.12
C PHE A 267 -6.49 -14.62 -9.02
N GLU A 268 -6.22 -14.73 -10.32
CA GLU A 268 -6.53 -13.69 -11.31
C GLU A 268 -8.01 -13.55 -11.64
N MET A 269 -8.81 -14.59 -11.41
CA MET A 269 -10.28 -14.53 -11.59
C MET A 269 -10.96 -13.55 -10.62
N GLY A 270 -10.31 -13.24 -9.50
CA GLY A 270 -10.84 -12.39 -8.45
C GLY A 270 -10.30 -10.97 -8.50
N LEU A 271 -10.31 -10.33 -7.34
CA LEU A 271 -9.77 -8.98 -7.17
C LEU A 271 -8.32 -9.06 -6.69
N ILE A 272 -7.42 -8.47 -7.45
CA ILE A 272 -6.01 -8.32 -7.06
C ILE A 272 -5.81 -6.89 -6.55
N ALA A 273 -5.36 -6.76 -5.31
CA ALA A 273 -5.15 -5.49 -4.65
C ALA A 273 -3.70 -5.34 -4.17
N ASP A 274 -3.06 -4.24 -4.53
CA ASP A 274 -1.68 -3.95 -4.14
C ASP A 274 -1.59 -3.07 -2.90
N ILE A 275 -0.52 -3.26 -2.16
CA ILE A 275 -0.09 -2.36 -1.10
C ILE A 275 1.30 -1.86 -1.46
N GLY A 276 1.38 -0.59 -1.86
CA GLY A 276 2.63 0.08 -2.20
C GLY A 276 3.40 0.58 -0.98
N ALA A 277 4.61 1.09 -1.23
CA ALA A 277 5.42 1.73 -0.19
C ALA A 277 4.69 2.94 0.40
N PRO A 278 4.70 3.12 1.74
CA PRO A 278 4.03 4.22 2.39
C PRO A 278 4.76 5.55 2.17
N SER A 279 4.02 6.63 1.93
CA SER A 279 4.58 7.98 1.93
C SER A 279 5.13 8.36 3.31
N LEU A 280 5.93 9.44 3.39
CA LEU A 280 6.44 9.95 4.67
C LEU A 280 5.29 10.29 5.62
N GLU A 281 4.27 10.96 5.09
CA GLU A 281 3.08 11.38 5.86
C GLU A 281 2.34 10.16 6.43
N LEU A 282 2.20 9.09 5.63
CA LEU A 282 1.57 7.86 6.06
C LEU A 282 2.39 7.15 7.16
N ARG A 283 3.73 7.12 7.03
CA ARG A 283 4.62 6.57 8.08
C ARG A 283 4.50 7.33 9.39
N VAL A 284 4.47 8.66 9.32
CA VAL A 284 4.28 9.53 10.50
C VAL A 284 2.91 9.27 11.15
N ALA A 285 1.85 9.19 10.35
CA ALA A 285 0.51 8.90 10.86
C ALA A 285 0.42 7.53 11.54
N ILE A 286 1.07 6.51 10.97
CA ILE A 286 1.16 5.17 11.57
C ILE A 286 1.91 5.19 12.90
N LEU A 287 3.03 5.91 12.99
CA LEU A 287 3.78 6.06 14.25
C LEU A 287 2.95 6.75 15.33
N LYS A 288 2.27 7.85 14.99
CA LYS A 288 1.36 8.55 15.92
C LYS A 288 0.25 7.63 16.41
N LYS A 289 -0.43 6.91 15.51
CA LYS A 289 -1.50 5.99 15.87
C LYS A 289 -1.02 4.85 16.80
N LYS A 290 0.19 4.31 16.54
CA LYS A 290 0.79 3.31 17.43
C LYS A 290 1.14 3.89 18.80
N ALA A 291 1.69 5.10 18.86
CA ALA A 291 1.99 5.79 20.13
C ALA A 291 0.72 6.10 20.93
N GLU A 292 -0.36 6.52 20.27
CA GLU A 292 -1.68 6.70 20.91
C GLU A 292 -2.20 5.41 21.53
N GLY A 293 -2.03 4.27 20.84
CA GLY A 293 -2.39 2.95 21.36
C GLY A 293 -1.65 2.58 22.66
N GLU A 294 -0.41 3.06 22.81
CA GLU A 294 0.40 2.92 24.03
C GLU A 294 0.19 4.09 25.02
N LYS A 295 -0.76 5.00 24.75
CA LYS A 295 -1.08 6.21 25.53
C LYS A 295 0.09 7.17 25.70
N ILE A 296 0.92 7.29 24.68
CA ILE A 296 2.11 8.14 24.66
C ILE A 296 1.96 9.18 23.57
N PHE A 297 2.33 10.42 23.91
CA PHE A 297 2.42 11.51 22.94
C PHE A 297 3.85 11.62 22.41
N LEU A 298 4.00 11.57 21.09
CA LEU A 298 5.25 11.85 20.38
C LEU A 298 5.14 13.16 19.63
N SER A 299 6.20 13.99 19.70
CA SER A 299 6.28 15.21 18.91
C SER A 299 6.43 14.87 17.42
N ASP A 300 6.02 15.81 16.56
CA ASP A 300 6.13 15.65 15.11
C ASP A 300 7.58 15.45 14.66
N GLU A 301 8.51 16.11 15.31
CA GLU A 301 9.95 16.00 15.05
C GLU A 301 10.47 14.57 15.30
N ILE A 302 10.06 13.95 16.41
CA ILE A 302 10.41 12.56 16.73
C ILE A 302 9.79 11.60 15.72
N CYS A 303 8.51 11.80 15.38
CA CYS A 303 7.84 10.97 14.39
C CYS A 303 8.50 11.08 13.01
N LEU A 304 8.87 12.28 12.57
CA LEU A 304 9.58 12.51 11.33
C LEU A 304 10.96 11.85 11.33
N TYR A 305 11.71 11.96 12.43
CA TYR A 305 13.01 11.31 12.56
C TYR A 305 12.89 9.79 12.41
N ILE A 306 12.01 9.15 13.17
CA ILE A 306 11.81 7.70 13.12
C ILE A 306 11.30 7.28 11.73
N ALA A 307 10.35 8.02 11.14
CA ALA A 307 9.80 7.73 9.82
C ALA A 307 10.85 7.76 8.70
N ASN A 308 11.91 8.55 8.83
CA ASN A 308 13.01 8.62 7.87
C ASN A 308 14.03 7.49 8.01
N LEU A 309 14.07 6.76 9.14
CA LEU A 309 14.99 5.63 9.33
C LEU A 309 14.60 4.39 8.52
N GLU A 310 13.33 4.25 8.18
CA GLU A 310 12.83 3.08 7.43
C GLU A 310 11.76 3.52 6.43
N LEU A 311 11.98 3.19 5.15
CA LEU A 311 11.12 3.66 4.07
C LEU A 311 10.03 2.65 3.69
N ASN A 312 10.28 1.36 3.85
CA ASN A 312 9.50 0.32 3.22
C ASN A 312 8.90 -0.73 4.19
N ASP A 313 9.32 -0.79 5.45
CA ASP A 313 8.85 -1.79 6.41
C ASP A 313 8.22 -1.16 7.66
N ILE A 314 6.88 -1.16 7.70
CA ILE A 314 6.10 -0.60 8.83
C ILE A 314 6.32 -1.40 10.12
N ARG A 315 6.72 -2.69 10.03
CA ARG A 315 7.03 -3.49 11.23
C ARG A 315 8.28 -2.98 11.92
N LYS A 316 9.31 -2.63 11.13
CA LYS A 316 10.54 -2.03 11.67
C LYS A 316 10.27 -0.67 12.31
N LEU A 317 9.42 0.18 11.69
CA LEU A 317 8.98 1.43 12.32
C LEU A 317 8.33 1.18 13.68
N GLY A 318 7.47 0.17 13.78
CA GLY A 318 6.90 -0.26 15.06
C GLY A 318 7.95 -0.75 16.05
N GLY A 319 8.94 -1.50 15.57
CA GLY A 319 10.08 -1.96 16.37
C GLY A 319 10.92 -0.82 16.93
N TYR A 320 11.20 0.21 16.13
CA TYR A 320 11.91 1.42 16.59
C TYR A 320 11.12 2.14 17.68
N LEU A 321 9.82 2.32 17.50
CA LEU A 321 8.98 2.90 18.53
C LEU A 321 9.03 2.06 19.82
N THR A 322 8.86 0.76 19.74
CA THR A 322 8.94 -0.14 20.91
C THR A 322 10.29 -0.04 21.63
N LYS A 323 11.41 0.04 20.87
CA LYS A 323 12.75 0.20 21.44
C LYS A 323 12.88 1.52 22.21
N VAL A 324 12.38 2.63 21.65
CA VAL A 324 12.36 3.95 22.30
C VAL A 324 11.52 3.94 23.58
N LEU A 325 10.33 3.33 23.54
CA LEU A 325 9.44 3.24 24.69
C LEU A 325 10.05 2.39 25.81
N ALA A 326 10.64 1.25 25.47
CA ALA A 326 11.33 0.40 26.43
C ALA A 326 12.52 1.12 27.08
N TYR A 327 13.35 1.82 26.30
CA TYR A 327 14.48 2.59 26.81
C TYR A 327 14.02 3.70 27.76
N SER A 328 13.03 4.49 27.37
CA SER A 328 12.43 5.54 28.20
C SER A 328 11.88 4.98 29.51
N SER A 329 11.17 3.85 29.47
CA SER A 329 10.59 3.19 30.64
C SER A 329 11.66 2.68 31.63
N ILE A 330 12.74 2.07 31.11
CA ILE A 330 13.85 1.53 31.92
C ILE A 330 14.67 2.66 32.57
N THR A 331 14.99 3.70 31.79
CA THR A 331 15.83 4.82 32.26
C THR A 331 15.03 5.88 33.02
N LYS A 332 13.68 5.79 33.00
CA LYS A 332 12.75 6.82 33.50
C LYS A 332 12.99 8.21 32.89
N ALA A 333 13.60 8.25 31.73
CA ALA A 333 13.89 9.48 31.01
C ALA A 333 12.71 9.89 30.13
N LYS A 334 12.48 11.20 29.97
CA LYS A 334 11.49 11.72 29.01
C LYS A 334 11.94 11.43 27.58
N ILE A 335 10.97 11.14 26.71
CA ILE A 335 11.24 10.89 25.29
C ILE A 335 11.54 12.23 24.63
N THR A 336 12.82 12.49 24.38
CA THR A 336 13.34 13.65 23.63
C THR A 336 13.96 13.17 22.32
N LEU A 337 14.21 14.08 21.38
CA LEU A 337 14.84 13.73 20.11
C LEU A 337 16.26 13.17 20.32
N GLU A 338 17.01 13.72 21.31
CA GLU A 338 18.36 13.26 21.64
C GLU A 338 18.33 11.81 22.13
N LEU A 339 17.41 11.49 23.06
CA LEU A 339 17.21 10.12 23.55
C LEU A 339 16.86 9.16 22.38
N VAL A 340 15.98 9.59 21.46
CA VAL A 340 15.59 8.78 20.32
C VAL A 340 16.78 8.53 19.38
N LYS A 341 17.58 9.55 19.10
CA LYS A 341 18.81 9.45 18.29
C LYS A 341 19.81 8.50 18.94
N GLU A 342 20.05 8.61 20.22
CA GLU A 342 20.94 7.70 20.97
C GLU A 342 20.43 6.27 20.94
N CYS A 343 19.14 6.07 21.23
CA CYS A 343 18.51 4.75 21.24
C CYS A 343 18.53 4.06 19.88
N LEU A 344 18.36 4.82 18.80
CA LEU A 344 18.25 4.30 17.43
C LEU A 344 19.51 4.49 16.59
N LYS A 345 20.65 4.83 17.18
CA LYS A 345 21.92 5.03 16.44
C LYS A 345 22.29 3.85 15.53
N ASP A 346 22.05 2.62 15.99
CA ASP A 346 22.34 1.41 15.22
C ASP A 346 21.31 1.14 14.11
N ALA A 347 20.16 1.82 14.14
CA ALA A 347 19.12 1.72 13.12
C ALA A 347 19.30 2.72 11.98
N VAL A 348 20.18 3.71 12.16
CA VAL A 348 20.57 4.62 11.08
C VAL A 348 21.25 3.76 10.01
N PRO A 349 20.71 3.66 8.78
CA PRO A 349 21.38 2.90 7.74
C PRO A 349 22.80 3.43 7.56
N ALA A 350 23.79 2.54 7.52
CA ALA A 350 25.15 2.92 7.19
C ALA A 350 25.26 3.64 5.82
N ALA A 351 24.19 3.58 5.00
CA ALA A 351 24.05 4.33 3.76
C ALA A 351 23.69 5.83 3.96
N GLN A 352 23.25 6.28 5.16
CA GLN A 352 23.16 7.71 5.46
C GLN A 352 24.49 8.29 5.93
N GLU A 353 25.48 7.44 6.26
CA GLU A 353 26.89 7.76 6.27
C GLU A 353 27.60 7.18 5.03
N LYS A 354 27.01 7.12 3.87
CA LYS A 354 27.80 7.08 2.65
C LYS A 354 28.50 8.41 2.57
N ARG A 355 29.62 8.52 3.28
CA ARG A 355 30.59 9.60 3.03
C ARG A 355 30.85 9.52 1.54
N ILE A 356 30.28 10.46 0.81
CA ILE A 356 30.51 10.55 -0.62
C ILE A 356 32.02 10.61 -0.79
N THR A 357 32.55 9.61 -1.48
CA THR A 357 33.98 9.56 -1.75
C THR A 357 34.31 10.48 -2.94
N ILE A 358 35.55 10.91 -3.00
CA ILE A 358 36.02 11.69 -4.15
C ILE A 358 35.87 10.90 -5.47
N GLU A 359 35.93 9.59 -5.40
CA GLU A 359 35.70 8.68 -6.52
C GLU A 359 34.25 8.72 -7.00
N ASP A 360 33.28 8.68 -6.08
CA ASP A 360 31.85 8.81 -6.42
C ASP A 360 31.55 10.14 -7.13
N ILE A 361 32.17 11.23 -6.66
CA ILE A 361 32.04 12.55 -7.27
C ILE A 361 32.67 12.57 -8.67
N LYS A 362 33.89 12.04 -8.82
CA LYS A 362 34.55 11.97 -10.13
C LYS A 362 33.73 11.16 -11.13
N ASP A 363 33.22 10.00 -10.72
CA ASP A 363 32.44 9.12 -11.58
C ASP A 363 31.13 9.77 -12.02
N SER A 364 30.44 10.47 -11.13
CA SER A 364 29.19 11.21 -11.45
C SER A 364 29.42 12.33 -12.43
N VAL A 365 30.48 13.12 -12.25
CA VAL A 365 30.87 14.20 -13.16
C VAL A 365 31.30 13.63 -14.53
N VAL A 366 32.09 12.57 -14.54
CA VAL A 366 32.51 11.84 -15.76
C VAL A 366 31.31 11.36 -16.55
N LYS A 367 30.34 10.73 -15.85
CA LYS A 367 29.11 10.20 -16.44
C LYS A 367 28.25 11.31 -17.03
N TYR A 368 28.07 12.41 -16.30
CA TYR A 368 27.26 13.54 -16.74
C TYR A 368 27.82 14.20 -17.99
N TYR A 369 29.12 14.57 -17.98
CA TYR A 369 29.78 15.23 -19.10
C TYR A 369 30.26 14.26 -20.19
N LYS A 370 29.98 12.95 -20.07
CA LYS A 370 30.37 11.88 -21.01
C LYS A 370 31.89 11.89 -21.33
N LEU A 371 32.70 12.08 -20.28
CA LEU A 371 34.17 12.10 -20.35
C LEU A 371 34.77 10.74 -20.02
N ARG A 372 36.08 10.61 -20.10
CA ARG A 372 36.82 9.43 -19.63
C ARG A 372 37.31 9.68 -18.19
N PRO A 373 37.32 8.66 -17.31
CA PRO A 373 37.86 8.80 -15.95
C PRO A 373 39.27 9.43 -15.89
N SER A 374 40.12 9.09 -16.89
CA SER A 374 41.46 9.64 -17.03
C SER A 374 41.46 11.17 -17.24
N ASP A 375 40.41 11.76 -17.77
CA ASP A 375 40.35 13.21 -18.02
C ASP A 375 40.23 14.02 -16.71
N MET A 376 39.89 13.39 -15.58
CA MET A 376 39.85 14.03 -14.27
C MET A 376 41.27 14.29 -13.71
N VAL A 377 42.25 13.46 -14.05
CA VAL A 377 43.62 13.54 -13.49
C VAL A 377 44.67 14.01 -14.52
N THR A 378 44.38 13.96 -15.82
CA THR A 378 45.33 14.34 -16.86
C THR A 378 45.58 15.85 -16.94
N LYS A 379 46.76 16.26 -17.41
CA LYS A 379 47.13 17.66 -17.67
C LYS A 379 46.52 18.23 -18.94
N LYS A 380 45.71 17.45 -19.69
CA LYS A 380 45.04 17.94 -20.91
C LYS A 380 44.12 19.11 -20.61
N ARG A 381 44.20 20.16 -21.46
CA ARG A 381 43.47 21.43 -21.30
C ARG A 381 42.33 21.59 -22.30
N THR A 382 41.67 20.51 -22.68
CA THR A 382 40.43 20.65 -23.48
C THR A 382 39.38 21.35 -22.60
N GLN A 383 38.70 22.36 -23.15
CA GLN A 383 37.77 23.22 -22.42
C GLN A 383 36.68 22.44 -21.67
N PRO A 384 36.04 21.37 -22.24
CA PRO A 384 35.03 20.58 -21.51
C PRO A 384 35.60 19.83 -20.30
N ALA A 385 36.80 19.21 -20.46
CA ALA A 385 37.43 18.47 -19.37
C ALA A 385 37.97 19.38 -18.25
N ALA A 386 38.38 20.60 -18.59
CA ALA A 386 38.80 21.58 -17.62
C ALA A 386 37.64 22.05 -16.74
N PHE A 387 36.51 22.34 -17.37
CA PHE A 387 35.28 22.75 -16.67
C PHE A 387 34.72 21.63 -15.80
N ALA A 388 34.59 20.41 -16.31
CA ALA A 388 34.16 19.25 -15.54
C ALA A 388 35.03 19.00 -14.28
N ARG A 389 36.36 19.19 -14.39
CA ARG A 389 37.26 19.11 -13.23
C ARG A 389 37.02 20.20 -12.21
N GLN A 390 36.72 21.44 -12.65
CA GLN A 390 36.35 22.53 -11.72
C GLN A 390 35.07 22.16 -10.97
N VAL A 391 34.06 21.66 -11.65
CA VAL A 391 32.83 21.17 -11.03
C VAL A 391 33.11 20.05 -10.01
N ALA A 392 33.96 19.07 -10.39
CA ALA A 392 34.30 17.97 -9.50
C ALA A 392 35.09 18.46 -8.26
N MET A 393 36.06 19.37 -8.42
CA MET A 393 36.79 20.01 -7.29
C MET A 393 35.86 20.77 -6.36
N TYR A 394 34.93 21.56 -6.93
CA TYR A 394 33.92 22.27 -6.18
C TYR A 394 33.05 21.32 -5.37
N LEU A 395 32.47 20.31 -6.00
CA LEU A 395 31.64 19.30 -5.31
C LEU A 395 32.43 18.56 -4.24
N THR A 396 33.70 18.19 -4.50
CA THR A 396 34.55 17.53 -3.50
C THR A 396 34.74 18.43 -2.27
N ARG A 397 34.95 19.73 -2.46
CA ARG A 397 35.12 20.69 -1.35
C ARG A 397 33.83 20.85 -0.54
N GLU A 398 32.68 20.87 -1.19
CA GLU A 398 31.37 21.01 -0.55
C GLU A 398 30.89 19.77 0.18
N LEU A 399 31.20 18.58 -0.36
CA LEU A 399 30.59 17.31 0.05
C LEU A 399 31.53 16.40 0.86
N THR A 400 32.80 16.82 1.03
CA THR A 400 33.80 16.04 1.80
C THR A 400 34.58 16.94 2.75
N ASP A 401 35.16 16.34 3.81
CA ASP A 401 36.02 17.03 4.78
C ASP A 401 37.47 17.19 4.28
N MET A 402 37.75 16.98 3.00
CA MET A 402 39.09 16.98 2.44
C MET A 402 39.69 18.40 2.42
N SER A 403 40.95 18.50 2.77
CA SER A 403 41.69 19.75 2.66
C SER A 403 41.99 20.13 1.20
N LEU A 404 42.16 21.44 0.92
CA LEU A 404 42.46 21.91 -0.43
C LEU A 404 43.69 21.23 -1.07
N PRO A 405 44.81 21.00 -0.34
CA PRO A 405 45.96 20.24 -0.88
C PRO A 405 45.60 18.78 -1.24
N GLU A 406 44.83 18.10 -0.39
CA GLU A 406 44.41 16.72 -0.66
C GLU A 406 43.52 16.63 -1.90
N ILE A 407 42.58 17.59 -2.07
CA ILE A 407 41.76 17.66 -3.28
C ILE A 407 42.67 17.86 -4.50
N GLY A 408 43.58 18.82 -4.46
CA GLY A 408 44.52 19.08 -5.55
C GLY A 408 45.33 17.86 -5.95
N GLN A 409 45.83 17.09 -4.97
CA GLN A 409 46.58 15.86 -5.19
C GLN A 409 45.74 14.81 -5.91
N ASN A 410 44.49 14.63 -5.51
CA ASN A 410 43.56 13.66 -6.11
C ASN A 410 43.10 14.01 -7.53
N PHE A 411 43.24 15.25 -7.95
CA PHE A 411 42.97 15.72 -9.31
C PHE A 411 44.21 15.88 -10.19
N GLY A 412 45.23 15.03 -9.99
CA GLY A 412 46.42 14.94 -10.81
C GLY A 412 47.58 15.84 -10.35
N GLY A 413 47.75 16.01 -9.04
CA GLY A 413 48.86 16.76 -8.40
C GLY A 413 48.75 18.25 -8.69
N ARG A 414 47.56 18.83 -8.56
CA ARG A 414 47.33 20.27 -8.74
C ARG A 414 47.55 21.02 -7.46
N ASP A 415 48.02 22.24 -7.60
CA ASP A 415 48.19 23.12 -6.45
C ASP A 415 46.84 23.53 -5.82
N HIS A 416 46.84 23.78 -4.51
CA HIS A 416 45.68 24.21 -3.76
C HIS A 416 45.04 25.49 -4.33
N SER A 417 45.85 26.38 -4.91
CA SER A 417 45.36 27.60 -5.57
C SER A 417 44.47 27.29 -6.79
N THR A 418 44.72 26.17 -7.49
CA THR A 418 43.84 25.69 -8.59
C THR A 418 42.49 25.26 -8.05
N VAL A 419 42.43 24.63 -6.86
CA VAL A 419 41.19 24.23 -6.21
C VAL A 419 40.39 25.44 -5.75
N ILE A 420 41.05 26.43 -5.17
CA ILE A 420 40.42 27.71 -4.77
C ILE A 420 39.81 28.40 -5.99
N HIS A 421 40.56 28.54 -7.06
CA HIS A 421 40.08 29.17 -8.29
C HIS A 421 38.88 28.38 -8.90
N ALA A 422 38.92 27.06 -8.86
CA ALA A 422 37.81 26.23 -9.31
C ALA A 422 36.55 26.47 -8.44
N TYR A 423 36.72 26.56 -7.11
CA TYR A 423 35.64 26.83 -6.18
C TYR A 423 35.00 28.22 -6.43
N GLU A 424 35.80 29.27 -6.54
CA GLU A 424 35.34 30.64 -6.81
C GLU A 424 34.62 30.74 -8.17
N THR A 425 35.17 30.11 -9.22
CA THR A 425 34.57 30.10 -10.54
C THR A 425 33.21 29.45 -10.57
N ILE A 426 33.07 28.27 -9.94
CA ILE A 426 31.80 27.52 -9.91
C ILE A 426 30.80 28.22 -8.99
N SER A 427 31.23 28.71 -7.82
CA SER A 427 30.34 29.46 -6.90
C SER A 427 29.76 30.70 -7.57
N GLY A 428 30.58 31.45 -8.31
CA GLY A 428 30.12 32.63 -9.05
C GLY A 428 29.11 32.25 -10.16
N LYS A 429 29.32 31.11 -10.84
CA LYS A 429 28.43 30.66 -11.88
C LYS A 429 27.07 30.16 -11.31
N ILE A 430 27.06 29.54 -10.14
CA ILE A 430 25.84 29.12 -9.44
C ILE A 430 24.91 30.33 -9.17
N GLN A 431 25.48 31.49 -8.83
CA GLN A 431 24.70 32.69 -8.52
C GLN A 431 24.05 33.33 -9.74
N THR A 432 24.59 33.11 -10.93
CA THR A 432 24.20 33.82 -12.15
C THR A 432 23.51 32.94 -13.21
N ASP A 433 23.63 31.61 -13.11
CA ASP A 433 23.19 30.67 -14.16
C ASP A 433 22.23 29.60 -13.58
N LEU A 434 20.94 29.82 -13.82
CA LEU A 434 19.88 28.88 -13.35
C LEU A 434 19.95 27.51 -14.03
N ILE A 435 20.43 27.46 -15.28
CA ILE A 435 20.56 26.19 -16.04
C ILE A 435 21.67 25.36 -15.39
N PHE A 436 22.79 26.02 -15.07
CA PHE A 436 23.91 25.36 -14.41
C PHE A 436 23.54 24.85 -12.99
N ASN A 437 22.66 25.55 -12.29
CA ASN A 437 22.13 25.06 -11.02
C ASN A 437 21.37 23.72 -11.17
N GLN A 438 20.63 23.58 -12.27
CA GLN A 438 19.92 22.32 -12.57
C GLN A 438 20.92 21.21 -12.93
N GLU A 439 21.95 21.50 -13.73
CA GLU A 439 23.03 20.56 -14.04
C GLU A 439 23.73 20.04 -12.77
N LEU A 440 24.06 20.94 -11.82
CA LEU A 440 24.66 20.57 -10.54
C LEU A 440 23.77 19.66 -9.70
N LYS A 441 22.45 19.90 -9.72
CA LYS A 441 21.48 19.04 -9.03
C LYS A 441 21.47 17.64 -9.63
N GLU A 442 21.44 17.51 -10.95
CA GLU A 442 21.49 16.21 -11.63
C GLU A 442 22.80 15.45 -11.35
N ILE A 443 23.94 16.17 -11.30
CA ILE A 443 25.23 15.56 -10.93
C ILE A 443 25.22 15.06 -9.47
N ARG A 444 24.61 15.80 -8.54
CA ARG A 444 24.46 15.38 -7.14
C ARG A 444 23.57 14.14 -7.03
N GLU A 445 22.45 14.09 -7.74
CA GLU A 445 21.58 12.92 -7.79
C GLU A 445 22.31 11.67 -8.34
N LEU A 446 23.19 11.86 -9.34
CA LEU A 446 24.05 10.77 -9.85
C LEU A 446 25.10 10.31 -8.83
N ALA A 447 25.51 11.17 -7.91
CA ALA A 447 26.42 10.85 -6.81
C ALA A 447 25.71 10.18 -5.61
N GLY A 448 24.37 10.09 -5.67
CA GLY A 448 23.57 9.47 -4.62
C GLY A 448 23.13 10.43 -3.51
N LEU A 449 22.99 11.73 -3.86
CA LEU A 449 22.50 12.82 -2.99
C LEU A 449 21.11 13.24 -3.36
#